data_0b836daea879ced6e2ac669c18c9b67b
#
_entry.id   0b836daea879ced6e2ac669c18c9b67b
#
_cell.length_a   1.000
_cell.length_b   1.000
_cell.length_c   1.000
_cell.angle_alpha   90.00
_cell.angle_beta   90.00
_cell.angle_gamma   90.00
#
_symmetry.space_group_name_H-M   'P 1'
#
loop_
_entity.id
_entity.type
_entity.pdbx_description
1 polymer ?
#
loop_
_entity_poly.entity_id
_entity_poly.type
_entity_poly.pdbx_seq_one_letter_code
_entity_poly.pdbx_strand_id
1 'polypeptide(L)' 'MKLNYPEAVALISAAIMEGARDGKSVAALMSEGKTVLLRADVMAGVAEMIADIQVEATFPDGTKLVTVHQPIA' A
#
# COMPACT_ATOMS: atom_id res chain seq x y z
N MET A 1 -3.67 15.26 11.24
CA MET A 1 -2.86 15.75 10.11
C MET A 1 -3.11 14.88 8.89
N LYS A 2 -3.29 15.51 7.73
CA LYS A 2 -3.55 14.76 6.50
C LYS A 2 -2.27 14.56 5.70
N LEU A 3 -2.10 13.37 5.12
CA LEU A 3 -0.89 13.00 4.41
C LEU A 3 -0.91 13.55 2.98
N ASN A 4 0.27 13.95 2.49
CA ASN A 4 0.44 14.30 1.09
C ASN A 4 0.72 13.03 0.25
N TYR A 5 0.87 13.18 -1.07
CA TYR A 5 1.09 12.07 -1.98
C TYR A 5 2.31 11.20 -1.60
N PRO A 6 3.52 11.75 -1.46
CA PRO A 6 4.69 10.91 -1.09
C PRO A 6 4.52 10.22 0.25
N GLU A 7 3.93 10.89 1.23
CA GLU A 7 3.71 10.30 2.55
C GLU A 7 2.74 9.14 2.49
N ALA A 8 1.65 9.29 1.73
CA ALA A 8 0.66 8.23 1.57
C ALA A 8 1.27 7.01 0.88
N VAL A 9 2.03 7.21 -0.20
CA VAL A 9 2.71 6.14 -0.91
C VAL A 9 3.70 5.42 0.01
N ALA A 10 4.48 6.17 0.77
CA ALA A 10 5.48 5.61 1.68
C ALA A 10 4.83 4.75 2.76
N LEU A 11 3.73 5.21 3.34
CA LEU A 11 3.06 4.49 4.42
C LEU A 11 2.43 3.19 3.94
N ILE A 12 1.74 3.22 2.79
CA ILE A 12 1.15 2.02 2.20
C ILE A 12 2.24 1.03 1.81
N SER A 13 3.31 1.51 1.18
CA SER A 13 4.44 0.66 0.77
C SER A 13 5.10 -0.01 1.96
N ALA A 14 5.31 0.74 3.04
CA ALA A 14 5.91 0.20 4.27
C ALA A 14 5.04 -0.91 4.86
N ALA A 15 3.73 -0.73 4.88
CA ALA A 15 2.79 -1.73 5.40
C ALA A 15 2.84 -3.01 4.57
N ILE A 16 2.93 -2.88 3.24
CA ILE A 16 3.04 -4.04 2.33
C ILE A 16 4.36 -4.78 2.57
N MET A 17 5.47 -4.06 2.65
CA MET A 17 6.79 -4.68 2.88
C MET A 17 6.85 -5.39 4.22
N GLU A 18 6.27 -4.81 5.25
CA GLU A 18 6.22 -5.43 6.58
C GLU A 18 5.37 -6.70 6.57
N GLY A 19 4.20 -6.65 5.92
CA GLY A 19 3.33 -7.83 5.78
C GLY A 19 4.00 -8.96 5.03
N ALA A 20 4.78 -8.65 3.99
CA ALA A 20 5.53 -9.65 3.24
C ALA A 20 6.56 -10.35 4.12
N ARG A 21 7.28 -9.61 4.94
CA ARG A 21 8.24 -10.18 5.88
C ARG A 21 7.58 -11.06 6.93
N ASP A 22 6.35 -10.74 7.30
CA ASP A 22 5.56 -11.51 8.27
C ASP A 22 4.97 -12.79 7.68
N GLY A 23 5.19 -13.03 6.39
CA GLY A 23 4.73 -14.24 5.72
C GLY A 23 3.33 -14.18 5.15
N LYS A 24 2.73 -13.00 5.02
CA LYS A 24 1.42 -12.86 4.38
C LYS A 24 1.54 -13.13 2.89
N SER A 25 0.47 -13.64 2.28
CA SER A 25 0.44 -13.91 0.84
C SER A 25 0.30 -12.61 0.04
N VAL A 26 0.67 -12.67 -1.25
CA VAL A 26 0.46 -11.55 -2.16
C VAL A 26 -1.01 -11.15 -2.19
N ALA A 27 -1.92 -12.14 -2.27
CA ALA A 27 -3.35 -11.87 -2.30
C ALA A 27 -3.83 -11.16 -1.04
N ALA A 28 -3.34 -11.57 0.13
CA ALA A 28 -3.68 -10.92 1.39
C ALA A 28 -3.21 -9.46 1.40
N LEU A 29 -2.00 -9.20 0.92
CA LEU A 29 -1.45 -7.85 0.89
C LEU A 29 -2.15 -6.95 -0.11
N MET A 30 -2.60 -7.49 -1.24
CA MET A 30 -3.40 -6.74 -2.21
C MET A 30 -4.72 -6.26 -1.58
N SER A 31 -5.31 -7.08 -0.73
CA SER A 31 -6.53 -6.72 -0.01
C SER A 31 -6.25 -5.76 1.14
N GLU A 32 -5.27 -6.06 1.97
CA GLU A 32 -4.93 -5.26 3.15
C GLU A 32 -4.37 -3.88 2.78
N GLY A 33 -3.69 -3.78 1.65
CA GLY A 33 -3.18 -2.51 1.16
C GLY A 33 -4.28 -1.46 0.94
N LYS A 34 -5.51 -1.90 0.74
CA LYS A 34 -6.67 -1.01 0.57
C LYS A 34 -7.23 -0.51 1.90
N THR A 35 -6.73 -0.99 3.01
CA THR A 35 -7.23 -0.65 4.35
C THR A 35 -6.25 0.17 5.18
N VAL A 36 -5.05 0.45 4.64
CA VAL A 36 -4.01 1.17 5.37
C VAL A 36 -4.41 2.63 5.59
N LEU A 37 -4.94 3.28 4.56
CA LEU A 37 -5.36 4.67 4.62
C LEU A 37 -6.78 4.84 4.10
N LEU A 38 -7.53 5.71 4.75
CA LEU A 38 -8.84 6.15 4.30
C LEU A 38 -8.71 7.50 3.59
N ARG A 39 -9.74 7.88 2.81
CA ARG A 39 -9.79 9.19 2.15
C ARG A 39 -9.62 10.33 3.13
N ALA A 40 -10.14 10.17 4.35
CA ALA A 40 -10.04 11.20 5.39
C ALA A 40 -8.61 11.39 5.92
N ASP A 41 -7.73 10.43 5.68
CA ASP A 41 -6.34 10.46 6.18
C ASP A 41 -5.39 11.22 5.26
N VAL A 42 -5.83 11.57 4.05
CA VAL A 42 -4.99 12.20 3.04
C VAL A 42 -5.54 13.55 2.61
N MET A 43 -4.66 14.39 2.07
CA MET A 43 -5.04 15.70 1.55
C MET A 43 -5.95 15.54 0.34
N ALA A 44 -6.74 16.58 0.04
CA ALA A 44 -7.65 16.58 -1.09
C ALA A 44 -6.91 16.27 -2.40
N GLY A 45 -7.45 15.36 -3.20
CA GLY A 45 -6.88 14.96 -4.48
C GLY A 45 -5.87 13.82 -4.41
N VAL A 46 -5.32 13.50 -3.23
CA VAL A 46 -4.30 12.46 -3.11
C VAL A 46 -4.86 11.09 -3.45
N ALA A 47 -6.06 10.77 -2.99
CA ALA A 47 -6.68 9.46 -3.28
C ALA A 47 -6.83 9.24 -4.79
N GLU A 48 -7.21 10.28 -5.52
CA GLU A 48 -7.39 10.22 -6.98
C GLU A 48 -6.06 10.13 -7.72
N MET A 49 -4.97 10.65 -7.16
CA MET A 49 -3.64 10.59 -7.76
C MET A 49 -3.02 9.21 -7.67
N ILE A 50 -3.48 8.39 -6.72
CA ILE A 50 -2.92 7.06 -6.49
C ILE A 50 -3.91 6.03 -7.05
N ALA A 51 -3.85 5.78 -8.36
CA ALA A 51 -4.69 4.76 -9.00
C ALA A 51 -4.21 3.35 -8.62
N ASP A 52 -2.89 3.13 -8.65
CA ASP A 52 -2.26 1.87 -8.31
C ASP A 52 -0.96 2.14 -7.57
N ILE A 53 -0.61 1.22 -6.67
CA ILE A 53 0.72 1.18 -6.06
C ILE A 53 1.35 -0.17 -6.37
N GLN A 54 2.60 -0.15 -6.85
CA GLN A 54 3.38 -1.36 -7.07
C GLN A 54 4.56 -1.35 -6.11
N VAL A 55 4.68 -2.42 -5.33
CA VAL A 55 5.74 -2.55 -4.33
C VAL A 55 6.46 -3.86 -4.55
N GLU A 56 7.77 -3.80 -4.75
CA GLU A 56 8.61 -4.98 -4.76
C GLU A 56 8.95 -5.32 -3.33
N ALA A 57 8.43 -6.43 -2.84
CA ALA A 57 8.57 -6.81 -1.43
C ALA A 57 9.26 -8.16 -1.30
N THR A 58 10.00 -8.34 -0.21
CA THR A 58 10.70 -9.59 0.08
C THR A 58 9.83 -10.46 0.98
N PHE A 59 9.42 -11.59 0.43
CA PHE A 59 8.67 -12.63 1.15
C PHE A 59 9.65 -13.70 1.63
N PRO A 60 9.24 -14.60 2.53
CA PRO A 60 10.12 -15.69 2.99
C PRO A 60 10.65 -16.56 1.84
N ASP A 61 9.88 -16.70 0.76
CA ASP A 61 10.27 -17.52 -0.40
C ASP A 61 10.82 -16.71 -1.57
N GLY A 62 11.09 -15.42 -1.39
CA GLY A 62 11.72 -14.59 -2.42
C GLY A 62 11.05 -13.25 -2.63
N THR A 63 11.58 -12.49 -3.58
CA THR A 63 11.06 -11.16 -3.94
C THR A 63 9.92 -11.27 -4.93
N LYS A 64 8.82 -10.57 -4.65
CA LYS A 64 7.63 -10.56 -5.51
C LYS A 64 7.10 -9.14 -5.64
N LEU A 65 6.45 -8.86 -6.76
CA LEU A 65 5.77 -7.58 -6.99
C LEU A 65 4.34 -7.65 -6.45
N VAL A 66 3.98 -6.72 -5.60
CA VAL A 66 2.62 -6.57 -5.08
C VAL A 66 2.00 -5.33 -5.69
N THR A 67 0.88 -5.49 -6.39
CA THR A 67 0.14 -4.38 -6.97
C THR A 67 -1.17 -4.19 -6.22
N VAL A 68 -1.40 -2.99 -5.69
CA VAL A 68 -2.65 -2.65 -5.02
C VAL A 68 -3.39 -1.65 -5.89
N HIS A 69 -4.59 -2.03 -6.34
CA HIS A 69 -5.45 -1.16 -7.15
C HIS A 69 -6.31 -0.29 -6.24
N GLN A 70 -6.36 1.00 -6.55
CA GLN A 70 -7.17 1.96 -5.78
C GLN A 70 -6.96 1.82 -4.27
N PRO A 71 -5.72 1.99 -3.78
CA PRO A 71 -5.39 1.71 -2.38
C PRO A 71 -6.12 2.63 -1.40
N ILE A 72 -6.60 3.76 -1.85
CA ILE A 72 -7.37 4.70 -1.03
C ILE A 72 -8.74 4.87 -1.68
N ALA A 73 -9.72 4.20 -1.13
CA ALA A 73 -11.07 4.19 -1.68
C ALA A 73 -11.90 5.40 -1.21
#